data_3bfbf4c93b757313cb43b967ce6d5569
#
_entry.id   3bfbf4c93b757313cb43b967ce6d5569
#
_cell.length_a   1.000
_cell.length_b   1.000
_cell.length_c   1.000
_cell.angle_alpha   90.00
_cell.angle_beta   90.00
_cell.angle_gamma   90.00
#
_symmetry.space_group_name_H-M   'P 1'
#
loop_
_entity.id
_entity.type
_entity.pdbx_description
1 polymer ?
#
loop_
_entity_poly.entity_id
_entity_poly.type
_entity_poly.pdbx_seq_one_letter_code
_entity_poly.pdbx_strand_id
1 'polypeptide(L)'
;MNLTKSLGYLGILASILVGLGEYFLHYSSDILGHSEHYEFFKFVPLENLTIGHFLAVIGLPFYFAGYLHIYRMLKPGNEILARLVLATGFIAFAVGGVWIGSRASIGNIIHLKGSMHNQSYENLITHYTNHMEVLVQVLRVVIAILSTLFVITILKGGTYYKKWMAIFNPIVILAVVFSTMFFAKDVAKHLVPIAMNVTHFILFTLSLYQLKKYSKNQLHA
;
A
#
# COMPACT_ATOMS: atom_id res chain seq x y z
N MET A 1 3.78 9.99 24.33
CA MET A 1 4.60 10.31 23.16
C MET A 1 5.43 9.13 22.65
N ASN A 2 6.12 8.37 23.53
CA ASN A 2 6.91 7.20 23.11
C ASN A 2 6.10 6.15 22.33
N LEU A 3 4.90 5.76 22.82
CA LEU A 3 4.05 4.79 22.10
C LEU A 3 3.67 5.27 20.69
N THR A 4 3.30 6.55 20.51
CA THR A 4 2.98 7.10 19.19
C THR A 4 4.17 6.99 18.24
N LYS A 5 5.39 7.23 18.74
CA LYS A 5 6.62 7.11 17.96
C LYS A 5 6.90 5.65 17.57
N SER A 6 6.77 4.70 18.51
CA SER A 6 6.95 3.26 18.23
C SER A 6 5.97 2.76 17.18
N LEU A 7 4.69 3.16 17.26
CA LEU A 7 3.67 2.81 16.27
C LEU A 7 4.03 3.34 14.86
N GLY A 8 4.61 4.53 14.75
CA GLY A 8 5.08 5.08 13.48
C GLY A 8 6.25 4.29 12.89
N TYR A 9 7.19 3.84 13.72
CA TYR A 9 8.28 2.96 13.24
C TYR A 9 7.77 1.59 12.79
N LEU A 10 6.75 1.03 13.47
CA LEU A 10 6.10 -0.19 13.00
C LEU A 10 5.42 0.02 11.64
N GLY A 11 4.83 1.20 11.39
CA GLY A 11 4.31 1.56 10.07
C GLY A 11 5.39 1.62 8.99
N ILE A 12 6.59 2.15 9.30
CA ILE A 12 7.74 2.10 8.38
C ILE A 12 8.17 0.65 8.14
N LEU A 13 8.28 -0.15 9.20
CA LEU A 13 8.62 -1.57 9.08
C LEU A 13 7.62 -2.32 8.19
N ALA A 14 6.31 -2.04 8.36
CA ALA A 14 5.26 -2.58 7.49
C ALA A 14 5.52 -2.27 6.03
N SER A 15 5.77 -0.99 5.70
CA SER A 15 6.00 -0.56 4.32
C SER A 15 7.24 -1.20 3.70
N ILE A 16 8.26 -1.52 4.50
CA ILE A 16 9.44 -2.23 4.03
C ILE A 16 9.11 -3.72 3.81
N LEU A 17 8.53 -4.40 4.80
CA LEU A 17 8.26 -5.84 4.71
C LEU A 17 7.25 -6.17 3.61
N VAL A 18 6.11 -5.46 3.59
CA VAL A 18 5.09 -5.66 2.56
C VAL A 18 5.62 -5.22 1.20
N GLY A 19 6.40 -4.11 1.15
CA GLY A 19 7.03 -3.64 -0.08
C GLY A 19 8.00 -4.68 -0.67
N LEU A 20 8.86 -5.26 0.14
CA LEU A 20 9.73 -6.37 -0.30
C LEU A 20 8.90 -7.59 -0.73
N GLY A 21 7.85 -7.94 0.02
CA GLY A 21 6.94 -9.02 -0.34
C GLY A 21 6.29 -8.80 -1.70
N GLU A 22 5.69 -7.62 -1.92
CA GLU A 22 5.10 -7.27 -3.21
C GLU A 22 6.15 -7.17 -4.33
N TYR A 23 7.37 -6.73 -4.02
CA TYR A 23 8.45 -6.70 -5.00
C TYR A 23 8.79 -8.11 -5.49
N PHE A 24 8.99 -9.07 -4.59
CA PHE A 24 9.19 -10.48 -4.97
C PHE A 24 8.00 -11.05 -5.74
N LEU A 25 6.79 -10.72 -5.31
CA LEU A 25 5.55 -11.22 -5.91
C LEU A 25 5.31 -10.68 -7.33
N HIS A 26 5.72 -9.46 -7.63
CA HIS A 26 5.29 -8.79 -8.87
C HIS A 26 6.43 -8.41 -9.80
N TYR A 27 7.66 -8.30 -9.32
CA TYR A 27 8.75 -7.85 -10.16
C TYR A 27 9.12 -8.90 -11.20
N SER A 28 9.04 -8.50 -12.46
CA SER A 28 9.61 -9.22 -13.60
C SER A 28 10.24 -8.21 -14.57
N SER A 29 11.14 -8.70 -15.42
CA SER A 29 11.74 -7.86 -16.46
C SER A 29 10.72 -7.32 -17.47
N ASP A 30 9.54 -7.96 -17.56
CA ASP A 30 8.47 -7.64 -18.50
C ASP A 30 7.26 -6.95 -17.85
N ILE A 31 7.37 -6.51 -16.60
CA ILE A 31 6.21 -5.95 -15.86
C ILE A 31 5.57 -4.70 -16.50
N LEU A 32 6.34 -3.94 -17.27
CA LEU A 32 5.87 -2.79 -18.04
C LEU A 32 5.73 -3.11 -19.54
N GLY A 33 5.95 -4.38 -19.91
CA GLY A 33 5.80 -4.87 -21.29
C GLY A 33 4.33 -5.01 -21.71
N HIS A 34 4.14 -5.52 -22.91
CA HIS A 34 2.83 -5.67 -23.54
C HIS A 34 2.08 -6.95 -23.13
N SER A 35 2.42 -7.56 -22.01
CA SER A 35 1.76 -8.78 -21.55
C SER A 35 0.33 -8.49 -21.13
N GLU A 36 -0.64 -9.05 -21.85
CA GLU A 36 -2.04 -8.98 -21.50
C GLU A 36 -2.31 -9.77 -20.21
N HIS A 37 -3.29 -9.32 -19.41
CA HIS A 37 -3.92 -10.08 -18.32
C HIS A 37 -2.98 -10.82 -17.36
N TYR A 38 -2.03 -10.11 -16.72
CA TYR A 38 -1.12 -10.69 -15.71
C TYR A 38 -0.12 -11.74 -16.25
N GLU A 39 0.03 -11.90 -17.58
CA GLU A 39 0.97 -12.88 -18.14
C GLU A 39 2.44 -12.67 -17.74
N PHE A 40 2.81 -11.47 -17.27
CA PHE A 40 4.14 -11.22 -16.74
C PHE A 40 4.52 -12.15 -15.57
N PHE A 41 3.53 -12.75 -14.88
CA PHE A 41 3.79 -13.74 -13.83
C PHE A 41 4.53 -14.97 -14.31
N LYS A 42 4.48 -15.33 -15.61
CA LYS A 42 5.28 -16.41 -16.18
C LYS A 42 6.79 -16.20 -16.01
N PHE A 43 7.23 -14.93 -15.84
CA PHE A 43 8.62 -14.57 -15.62
C PHE A 43 8.98 -14.41 -14.14
N VAL A 44 8.02 -14.52 -13.23
CA VAL A 44 8.25 -14.48 -11.79
C VAL A 44 8.48 -15.92 -11.28
N PRO A 45 9.62 -16.24 -10.67
CA PRO A 45 9.86 -17.57 -10.13
C PRO A 45 8.80 -18.00 -9.10
N LEU A 46 8.36 -19.26 -9.11
CA LEU A 46 7.38 -19.78 -8.16
C LEU A 46 7.77 -19.57 -6.69
N GLU A 47 9.07 -19.70 -6.39
CA GLU A 47 9.59 -19.42 -5.04
C GLU A 47 9.34 -17.97 -4.63
N ASN A 48 9.50 -17.03 -5.57
CA ASN A 48 9.26 -15.61 -5.32
C ASN A 48 7.78 -15.34 -5.05
N LEU A 49 6.85 -16.05 -5.71
CA LEU A 49 5.42 -15.94 -5.42
C LEU A 49 5.12 -16.34 -3.97
N THR A 50 5.73 -17.44 -3.51
CA THR A 50 5.55 -17.93 -2.14
C THR A 50 6.20 -17.01 -1.12
N ILE A 51 7.47 -16.69 -1.29
CA ILE A 51 8.22 -15.80 -0.39
C ILE A 51 7.56 -14.42 -0.31
N GLY A 52 7.23 -13.86 -1.47
CA GLY A 52 6.60 -12.54 -1.56
C GLY A 52 5.25 -12.49 -0.84
N HIS A 53 4.40 -13.50 -1.06
CA HIS A 53 3.10 -13.61 -0.40
C HIS A 53 3.24 -13.63 1.13
N PHE A 54 4.05 -14.56 1.67
CA PHE A 54 4.17 -14.72 3.12
C PHE A 54 4.87 -13.53 3.78
N LEU A 55 5.89 -12.95 3.15
CA LEU A 55 6.56 -11.77 3.66
C LEU A 55 5.60 -10.57 3.77
N ALA A 56 4.75 -10.39 2.75
CA ALA A 56 3.73 -9.36 2.78
C ALA A 56 2.68 -9.62 3.87
N VAL A 57 2.18 -10.86 4.00
CA VAL A 57 1.20 -11.23 5.04
C VAL A 57 1.75 -10.99 6.45
N ILE A 58 3.02 -11.32 6.71
CA ILE A 58 3.68 -11.06 8.00
C ILE A 58 3.81 -9.55 8.26
N GLY A 59 4.04 -8.76 7.22
CA GLY A 59 4.15 -7.30 7.33
C GLY A 59 2.83 -6.56 7.58
N LEU A 60 1.70 -7.12 7.11
CA LEU A 60 0.40 -6.45 7.15
C LEU A 60 -0.06 -5.99 8.55
N PRO A 61 0.06 -6.76 9.64
CA PRO A 61 -0.33 -6.31 10.98
C PRO A 61 0.37 -5.02 11.43
N PHE A 62 1.58 -4.78 10.97
CA PHE A 62 2.31 -3.56 11.31
C PHE A 62 1.73 -2.31 10.63
N TYR A 63 0.98 -2.45 9.52
CA TYR A 63 0.22 -1.34 8.96
C TYR A 63 -0.89 -0.87 9.88
N PHE A 64 -1.56 -1.78 10.60
CA PHE A 64 -2.55 -1.39 11.61
C PHE A 64 -1.92 -0.55 12.73
N ALA A 65 -0.71 -0.92 13.17
CA ALA A 65 0.06 -0.10 14.11
C ALA A 65 0.42 1.27 13.49
N GLY A 66 0.83 1.33 12.22
CA GLY A 66 1.08 2.56 11.49
C GLY A 66 -0.15 3.47 11.44
N TYR A 67 -1.33 2.93 11.19
CA TYR A 67 -2.58 3.71 11.19
C TYR A 67 -3.02 4.14 12.57
N LEU A 68 -2.72 3.39 13.63
CA LEU A 68 -2.87 3.86 15.01
C LEU A 68 -1.95 5.07 15.30
N HIS A 69 -0.74 5.11 14.72
CA HIS A 69 0.10 6.30 14.77
C HIS A 69 -0.57 7.49 14.08
N ILE A 70 -1.04 7.33 12.82
CA ILE A 70 -1.76 8.40 12.08
C ILE A 70 -2.98 8.89 12.87
N TYR A 71 -3.79 7.98 13.41
CA TYR A 71 -4.92 8.33 14.27
C TYR A 71 -4.49 9.24 15.43
N ARG A 72 -3.43 8.89 16.15
CA ARG A 72 -2.93 9.69 17.27
C ARG A 72 -2.41 11.05 16.86
N MET A 73 -1.88 11.17 15.65
CA MET A 73 -1.43 12.43 15.08
C MET A 73 -2.60 13.34 14.68
N LEU A 74 -3.72 12.77 14.23
CA LEU A 74 -4.92 13.50 13.80
C LEU A 74 -5.89 13.81 14.93
N LYS A 75 -5.96 12.95 15.96
CA LYS A 75 -6.95 12.99 17.04
C LYS A 75 -7.12 14.37 17.70
N PRO A 76 -6.07 15.17 17.99
CA PRO A 76 -6.24 16.46 18.64
C PRO A 76 -7.07 17.47 17.83
N GLY A 77 -7.08 17.34 16.49
CA GLY A 77 -7.88 18.24 15.65
C GLY A 77 -9.34 17.85 15.58
N ASN A 78 -9.62 16.58 15.34
CA ASN A 78 -10.99 16.04 15.32
C ASN A 78 -10.96 14.52 15.52
N GLU A 79 -11.43 14.06 16.68
CA GLU A 79 -11.38 12.63 17.03
C GLU A 79 -12.27 11.77 16.14
N ILE A 80 -13.45 12.24 15.72
CA ILE A 80 -14.36 11.46 14.86
C ILE A 80 -13.72 11.24 13.50
N LEU A 81 -13.21 12.29 12.86
CA LEU A 81 -12.52 12.16 11.58
C LEU A 81 -11.26 11.29 11.70
N ALA A 82 -10.51 11.42 12.78
CA ALA A 82 -9.34 10.58 13.03
C ALA A 82 -9.70 9.09 13.17
N ARG A 83 -10.83 8.76 13.82
CA ARG A 83 -11.36 7.39 13.90
C ARG A 83 -11.79 6.87 12.52
N LEU A 84 -12.40 7.71 11.69
CA LEU A 84 -12.77 7.32 10.32
C LEU A 84 -11.53 7.06 9.47
N VAL A 85 -10.46 7.87 9.58
CA VAL A 85 -9.16 7.61 8.93
C VAL A 85 -8.58 6.28 9.39
N LEU A 86 -8.61 5.99 10.70
CA LEU A 86 -8.13 4.72 11.25
C LEU A 86 -8.91 3.54 10.70
N ALA A 87 -10.23 3.59 10.75
CA ALA A 87 -11.10 2.51 10.28
C ALA A 87 -10.91 2.26 8.78
N THR A 88 -10.88 3.32 7.97
CA THR A 88 -10.67 3.23 6.52
C THR A 88 -9.26 2.69 6.20
N GLY A 89 -8.24 3.09 6.97
CA GLY A 89 -6.90 2.53 6.84
C GLY A 89 -6.86 1.02 7.16
N PHE A 90 -7.57 0.58 8.19
CA PHE A 90 -7.67 -0.85 8.51
C PHE A 90 -8.37 -1.63 7.40
N ILE A 91 -9.47 -1.10 6.86
CA ILE A 91 -10.18 -1.71 5.72
C ILE A 91 -9.26 -1.78 4.51
N ALA A 92 -8.51 -0.70 4.19
CA ALA A 92 -7.58 -0.68 3.06
C ALA A 92 -6.56 -1.82 3.12
N PHE A 93 -5.94 -2.05 4.28
CA PHE A 93 -4.93 -3.09 4.43
C PHE A 93 -5.52 -4.49 4.63
N ALA A 94 -6.73 -4.62 5.18
CA ALA A 94 -7.44 -5.90 5.20
C ALA A 94 -7.78 -6.35 3.77
N VAL A 95 -8.35 -5.46 2.95
CA VAL A 95 -8.63 -5.75 1.52
C VAL A 95 -7.33 -5.95 0.74
N GLY A 96 -6.28 -5.15 1.06
CA GLY A 96 -4.94 -5.31 0.49
C GLY A 96 -4.34 -6.70 0.73
N GLY A 97 -4.55 -7.28 1.92
CA GLY A 97 -4.12 -8.64 2.22
C GLY A 97 -4.81 -9.69 1.35
N VAL A 98 -6.12 -9.56 1.14
CA VAL A 98 -6.87 -10.41 0.19
C VAL A 98 -6.35 -10.23 -1.23
N TRP A 99 -6.08 -8.99 -1.64
CA TRP A 99 -5.50 -8.67 -2.95
C TRP A 99 -4.14 -9.34 -3.17
N ILE A 100 -3.24 -9.29 -2.19
CA ILE A 100 -1.92 -9.96 -2.25
C ILE A 100 -2.09 -11.47 -2.43
N GLY A 101 -2.99 -12.11 -1.66
CA GLY A 101 -3.27 -13.53 -1.79
C GLY A 101 -3.83 -13.90 -3.16
N SER A 102 -4.75 -13.09 -3.69
CA SER A 102 -5.32 -13.29 -5.03
C SER A 102 -4.25 -13.17 -6.12
N ARG A 103 -3.29 -12.25 -5.99
CA ARG A 103 -2.17 -12.08 -6.92
C ARG A 103 -1.25 -13.31 -6.91
N ALA A 104 -0.90 -13.82 -5.74
CA ALA A 104 -0.11 -15.04 -5.61
C ALA A 104 -0.83 -16.24 -6.28
N SER A 105 -2.15 -16.35 -6.10
CA SER A 105 -2.96 -17.39 -6.73
C SER A 105 -2.96 -17.29 -8.26
N ILE A 106 -3.14 -16.09 -8.81
CA ILE A 106 -3.07 -15.85 -10.27
C ILE A 106 -1.69 -16.24 -10.80
N GLY A 107 -0.60 -15.86 -10.12
CA GLY A 107 0.75 -16.25 -10.51
C GLY A 107 0.92 -17.76 -10.59
N ASN A 108 0.45 -18.50 -9.58
CA ASN A 108 0.48 -19.97 -9.58
C ASN A 108 -0.34 -20.57 -10.73
N ILE A 109 -1.55 -20.05 -11.00
CA ILE A 109 -2.40 -20.52 -12.11
C ILE A 109 -1.68 -20.35 -13.45
N ILE A 110 -1.02 -19.21 -13.66
CA ILE A 110 -0.30 -18.92 -14.92
C ILE A 110 0.83 -19.93 -15.16
N HIS A 111 1.53 -20.35 -14.11
CA HIS A 111 2.55 -21.39 -14.22
C HIS A 111 1.99 -22.77 -14.54
N LEU A 112 0.70 -23.03 -14.30
CA LEU A 112 0.04 -24.30 -14.62
C LEU A 112 -0.50 -24.36 -16.06
N LYS A 113 -0.37 -23.32 -16.88
CA LYS A 113 -0.95 -23.25 -18.24
C LYS A 113 -0.62 -24.48 -19.11
N GLY A 114 0.63 -24.97 -19.07
CA GLY A 114 1.07 -26.10 -19.87
C GLY A 114 0.66 -27.49 -19.32
N SER A 115 0.18 -27.57 -18.08
CA SER A 115 -0.18 -28.83 -17.39
C SER A 115 -1.71 -29.01 -17.27
N MET A 116 -2.51 -28.05 -17.67
CA MET A 116 -3.98 -28.06 -17.61
C MET A 116 -4.61 -28.16 -18.98
N HIS A 117 -5.82 -28.71 -19.04
CA HIS A 117 -6.64 -28.62 -20.25
C HIS A 117 -6.99 -27.15 -20.53
N ASN A 118 -6.83 -26.70 -21.79
CA ASN A 118 -6.97 -25.29 -22.17
C ASN A 118 -8.26 -24.64 -21.67
N GLN A 119 -9.43 -25.30 -21.85
CA GLN A 119 -10.70 -24.74 -21.41
C GLN A 119 -10.78 -24.58 -19.90
N SER A 120 -10.19 -25.51 -19.13
CA SER A 120 -10.14 -25.40 -17.66
C SER A 120 -9.25 -24.27 -17.20
N TYR A 121 -8.10 -24.09 -17.87
CA TYR A 121 -7.20 -22.98 -17.62
C TYR A 121 -7.88 -21.63 -17.88
N GLU A 122 -8.48 -21.44 -19.08
CA GLU A 122 -9.13 -20.17 -19.45
C GLU A 122 -10.30 -19.83 -18.51
N ASN A 123 -11.10 -20.81 -18.12
CA ASN A 123 -12.17 -20.59 -17.13
C ASN A 123 -11.60 -20.14 -15.78
N LEU A 124 -10.56 -20.80 -15.30
CA LEU A 124 -9.96 -20.52 -13.99
C LEU A 124 -9.30 -19.14 -13.97
N ILE A 125 -8.46 -18.83 -14.96
CA ILE A 125 -7.78 -17.53 -15.02
C ILE A 125 -8.77 -16.38 -15.16
N THR A 126 -9.82 -16.55 -15.99
CA THR A 126 -10.88 -15.55 -16.15
C THR A 126 -11.60 -15.27 -14.84
N HIS A 127 -11.96 -16.32 -14.08
CA HIS A 127 -12.63 -16.14 -12.78
C HIS A 127 -11.73 -15.37 -11.79
N TYR A 128 -10.47 -15.76 -11.66
CA TYR A 128 -9.55 -15.11 -10.73
C TYR A 128 -9.23 -13.68 -11.14
N THR A 129 -9.04 -13.38 -12.42
CA THR A 129 -8.78 -12.03 -12.91
C THR A 129 -9.99 -11.12 -12.73
N ASN A 130 -11.20 -11.57 -13.03
CA ASN A 130 -12.43 -10.81 -12.79
C ASN A 130 -12.60 -10.49 -11.29
N HIS A 131 -12.40 -11.47 -10.40
CA HIS A 131 -12.44 -11.23 -8.95
C HIS A 131 -11.39 -10.21 -8.52
N MET A 132 -10.18 -10.29 -9.08
CA MET A 132 -9.08 -9.37 -8.83
C MET A 132 -9.42 -7.94 -9.23
N GLU A 133 -10.02 -7.74 -10.39
CA GLU A 133 -10.43 -6.40 -10.85
C GLU A 133 -11.46 -5.76 -9.92
N VAL A 134 -12.39 -6.54 -9.36
CA VAL A 134 -13.33 -6.05 -8.34
C VAL A 134 -12.58 -5.59 -7.08
N LEU A 135 -11.61 -6.39 -6.59
CA LEU A 135 -10.78 -5.99 -5.44
C LEU A 135 -10.01 -4.69 -5.69
N VAL A 136 -9.47 -4.52 -6.90
CA VAL A 136 -8.77 -3.28 -7.31
C VAL A 136 -9.73 -2.08 -7.27
N GLN A 137 -10.98 -2.21 -7.76
CA GLN A 137 -11.96 -1.13 -7.69
C GLN A 137 -12.32 -0.80 -6.24
N VAL A 138 -12.54 -1.80 -5.39
CA VAL A 138 -12.78 -1.59 -3.96
C VAL A 138 -11.62 -0.84 -3.31
N LEU A 139 -10.37 -1.25 -3.58
CA LEU A 139 -9.18 -0.56 -3.06
C LEU A 139 -9.10 0.89 -3.51
N ARG A 140 -9.40 1.19 -4.79
CA ARG A 140 -9.42 2.56 -5.32
C ARG A 140 -10.40 3.44 -4.55
N VAL A 141 -11.62 2.96 -4.32
CA VAL A 141 -12.65 3.69 -3.55
C VAL A 141 -12.20 3.90 -2.10
N VAL A 142 -11.71 2.86 -1.45
CA VAL A 142 -11.26 2.95 -0.04
C VAL A 142 -10.10 3.94 0.10
N ILE A 143 -9.13 3.93 -0.81
CA ILE A 143 -7.99 4.87 -0.78
C ILE A 143 -8.44 6.29 -1.09
N ALA A 144 -9.45 6.49 -1.96
CA ALA A 144 -10.03 7.79 -2.21
C ALA A 144 -10.70 8.37 -0.95
N ILE A 145 -11.50 7.57 -0.26
CA ILE A 145 -12.13 7.95 1.01
C ILE A 145 -11.05 8.25 2.07
N LEU A 146 -10.07 7.38 2.23
CA LEU A 146 -8.96 7.54 3.18
C LEU A 146 -8.21 8.86 2.95
N SER A 147 -7.81 9.13 1.70
CA SER A 147 -7.07 10.34 1.33
C SER A 147 -7.91 11.61 1.58
N THR A 148 -9.19 11.58 1.21
CA THR A 148 -10.12 12.68 1.43
C THR A 148 -10.29 12.99 2.92
N LEU A 149 -10.53 11.97 3.74
CA LEU A 149 -10.67 12.12 5.19
C LEU A 149 -9.38 12.65 5.84
N PHE A 150 -8.21 12.15 5.41
CA PHE A 150 -6.91 12.61 5.88
C PHE A 150 -6.71 14.10 5.57
N VAL A 151 -6.97 14.52 4.33
CA VAL A 151 -6.85 15.93 3.90
C VAL A 151 -7.80 16.81 4.68
N ILE A 152 -9.09 16.48 4.77
CA ILE A 152 -10.10 17.25 5.50
C ILE A 152 -9.68 17.43 6.96
N THR A 153 -9.22 16.35 7.61
CA THR A 153 -8.83 16.39 9.03
C THR A 153 -7.67 17.35 9.27
N ILE A 154 -6.65 17.32 8.39
CA ILE A 154 -5.49 18.20 8.51
C ILE A 154 -5.86 19.67 8.22
N LEU A 155 -6.67 19.93 7.19
CA LEU A 155 -7.04 21.29 6.80
C LEU A 155 -7.94 21.97 7.83
N LYS A 156 -8.80 21.22 8.53
CA LYS A 156 -9.56 21.73 9.68
C LYS A 156 -8.67 22.26 10.82
N GLY A 157 -7.45 21.75 10.92
CA GLY A 157 -6.47 22.20 11.91
C GLY A 157 -6.59 21.50 13.26
N GLY A 158 -5.79 21.95 14.24
CA GLY A 158 -5.73 21.37 15.59
C GLY A 158 -4.98 20.04 15.68
N THR A 159 -4.54 19.46 14.57
CA THR A 159 -3.76 18.21 14.51
C THR A 159 -2.28 18.46 14.82
N TYR A 160 -1.51 17.39 15.09
CA TYR A 160 -0.06 17.51 15.17
C TYR A 160 0.61 17.71 13.79
N TYR A 161 -0.16 17.61 12.69
CA TYR A 161 0.31 17.89 11.35
C TYR A 161 0.20 19.39 11.01
N LYS A 162 1.17 19.90 10.28
CA LYS A 162 1.04 21.18 9.58
C LYS A 162 0.19 21.00 8.33
N LYS A 163 -0.49 22.08 7.88
CA LYS A 163 -1.40 22.04 6.72
C LYS A 163 -0.75 21.50 5.43
N TRP A 164 0.53 21.76 5.21
CA TRP A 164 1.26 21.25 4.03
C TRP A 164 1.30 19.71 3.96
N MET A 165 1.19 19.01 5.11
CA MET A 165 1.12 17.54 5.12
C MET A 165 -0.10 16.98 4.36
N ALA A 166 -1.14 17.77 4.15
CA ALA A 166 -2.30 17.36 3.36
C ALA A 166 -1.95 17.02 1.90
N ILE A 167 -0.87 17.61 1.35
CA ILE A 167 -0.38 17.30 0.00
C ILE A 167 0.20 15.86 -0.05
N PHE A 168 0.75 15.37 1.05
CA PHE A 168 1.32 14.02 1.14
C PHE A 168 0.25 12.97 1.52
N ASN A 169 -0.95 13.11 1.00
CA ASN A 169 -1.98 12.09 1.12
C ASN A 169 -1.71 10.91 0.15
N PRO A 170 -2.25 9.72 0.41
CA PRO A 170 -1.95 8.53 -0.39
C PRO A 170 -2.18 8.70 -1.90
N ILE A 171 -3.24 9.39 -2.33
CA ILE A 171 -3.52 9.56 -3.77
C ILE A 171 -2.45 10.38 -4.46
N VAL A 172 -2.03 11.50 -3.86
CA VAL A 172 -1.02 12.38 -4.49
C VAL A 172 0.31 11.66 -4.60
N ILE A 173 0.75 10.95 -3.55
CA ILE A 173 2.01 10.20 -3.61
C ILE A 173 1.92 9.07 -4.66
N LEU A 174 0.80 8.32 -4.69
CA LEU A 174 0.57 7.30 -5.72
C LEU A 174 0.62 7.90 -7.14
N ALA A 175 -0.04 9.03 -7.36
CA ALA A 175 -0.01 9.71 -8.66
C ALA A 175 1.43 10.07 -9.06
N VAL A 176 2.26 10.53 -8.13
CA VAL A 176 3.69 10.79 -8.38
C VAL A 176 4.44 9.50 -8.71
N VAL A 177 4.22 8.40 -7.97
CA VAL A 177 4.87 7.12 -8.27
C VAL A 177 4.46 6.62 -9.65
N PHE A 178 3.16 6.60 -9.97
CA PHE A 178 2.69 6.14 -11.28
C PHE A 178 3.13 7.05 -12.43
N SER A 179 3.30 8.36 -12.18
CA SER A 179 3.78 9.27 -13.22
C SER A 179 5.18 8.91 -13.74
N THR A 180 6.00 8.20 -12.95
CA THR A 180 7.32 7.72 -13.39
C THR A 180 7.24 6.82 -14.62
N MET A 181 6.09 6.18 -14.89
CA MET A 181 5.88 5.37 -16.10
C MET A 181 6.02 6.17 -17.41
N PHE A 182 5.78 7.49 -17.35
CA PHE A 182 5.80 8.33 -18.57
C PHE A 182 7.21 8.87 -18.89
N PHE A 183 8.06 9.07 -17.88
CA PHE A 183 9.36 9.74 -18.09
C PHE A 183 10.58 9.01 -17.50
N ALA A 184 10.37 7.96 -16.69
CA ALA A 184 11.44 7.22 -16.03
C ALA A 184 11.11 5.72 -15.95
N LYS A 185 10.91 5.07 -17.11
CA LYS A 185 10.48 3.66 -17.19
C LYS A 185 11.38 2.70 -16.41
N ASP A 186 12.70 2.93 -16.42
CA ASP A 186 13.65 2.10 -15.66
C ASP A 186 13.47 2.22 -14.15
N VAL A 187 13.03 3.34 -13.65
CA VAL A 187 12.66 3.54 -12.25
C VAL A 187 11.26 2.98 -11.98
N ALA A 188 10.33 3.22 -12.89
CA ALA A 188 8.93 2.78 -12.76
C ALA A 188 8.80 1.28 -12.60
N LYS A 189 9.56 0.46 -13.34
CA LYS A 189 9.52 -1.02 -13.22
C LYS A 189 9.84 -1.53 -11.81
N HIS A 190 10.55 -0.74 -11.00
CA HIS A 190 10.86 -1.07 -9.61
C HIS A 190 9.87 -0.45 -8.62
N LEU A 191 9.35 0.76 -8.90
CA LEU A 191 8.49 1.49 -7.97
C LEU A 191 7.01 1.12 -8.11
N VAL A 192 6.53 0.90 -9.33
CA VAL A 192 5.11 0.62 -9.59
C VAL A 192 4.62 -0.66 -8.92
N PRO A 193 5.39 -1.78 -8.92
CA PRO A 193 5.00 -3.00 -8.20
C PRO A 193 4.75 -2.81 -6.71
N ILE A 194 5.41 -1.82 -6.10
CA ILE A 194 5.36 -1.52 -4.66
C ILE A 194 4.81 -0.12 -4.35
N ALA A 195 4.06 0.47 -5.29
CA ALA A 195 3.64 1.87 -5.23
C ALA A 195 2.95 2.25 -3.91
N MET A 196 2.07 1.38 -3.40
CA MET A 196 1.36 1.60 -2.14
C MET A 196 2.32 1.60 -0.94
N ASN A 197 3.33 0.75 -0.96
CA ASN A 197 4.31 0.64 0.13
C ASN A 197 5.28 1.84 0.12
N VAL A 198 5.71 2.30 -1.06
CA VAL A 198 6.47 3.56 -1.21
C VAL A 198 5.66 4.74 -0.67
N THR A 199 4.38 4.80 -1.02
CA THR A 199 3.45 5.82 -0.53
C THR A 199 3.40 5.86 0.99
N HIS A 200 3.23 4.72 1.64
CA HIS A 200 3.13 4.65 3.09
C HIS A 200 4.47 4.82 3.78
N PHE A 201 5.57 4.39 3.18
CA PHE A 201 6.92 4.69 3.68
C PHE A 201 7.15 6.20 3.78
N ILE A 202 6.82 6.94 2.73
CA ILE A 202 6.91 8.41 2.72
C ILE A 202 5.99 9.01 3.78
N LEU A 203 4.71 8.59 3.82
CA LEU A 203 3.72 9.10 4.76
C LEU A 203 4.15 8.90 6.22
N PHE A 204 4.56 7.69 6.62
CA PHE A 204 4.98 7.41 7.99
C PHE A 204 6.30 8.13 8.36
N THR A 205 7.24 8.23 7.42
CA THR A 205 8.49 8.96 7.63
C THR A 205 8.23 10.44 7.88
N LEU A 206 7.42 11.09 7.04
CA LEU A 206 7.04 12.48 7.23
C LEU A 206 6.22 12.68 8.50
N SER A 207 5.36 11.73 8.85
CA SER A 207 4.58 11.78 10.08
C SER A 207 5.46 11.73 11.32
N LEU A 208 6.45 10.83 11.36
CA LEU A 208 7.43 10.76 12.45
C LEU A 208 8.29 12.03 12.54
N TYR A 209 8.68 12.60 11.41
CA TYR A 209 9.38 13.89 11.36
C TYR A 209 8.53 14.99 12.00
N GLN A 210 7.24 15.08 11.68
CA GLN A 210 6.32 16.06 12.29
C GLN A 210 6.18 15.84 13.80
N LEU A 211 6.04 14.60 14.25
CA LEU A 211 5.97 14.28 15.67
C LEU A 211 7.22 14.73 16.42
N LYS A 212 8.41 14.47 15.85
CA LYS A 212 9.69 14.89 16.44
C LYS A 212 9.79 16.41 16.56
N LYS A 213 9.38 17.14 15.49
CA LYS A 213 9.40 18.60 15.48
C LYS A 213 8.42 19.19 16.50
N TYR A 214 7.22 18.63 16.60
CA TYR A 214 6.23 19.04 17.60
C TYR A 214 6.76 18.87 19.03
N SER A 215 7.34 17.70 19.32
CA SER A 215 7.93 17.40 20.64
C SER A 215 9.02 18.38 21.04
N LYS A 216 9.89 18.75 20.08
CA LYS A 216 10.99 19.70 20.35
C LYS A 216 10.47 21.10 20.68
N ASN A 217 9.43 21.54 19.98
CA ASN A 217 8.84 22.86 20.22
C ASN A 217 8.15 22.97 21.59
N GLN A 218 7.60 21.85 22.11
CA GLN A 218 6.98 21.80 23.45
C GLN A 218 8.01 21.83 24.60
N LEU A 219 9.27 21.47 24.36
CA LEU A 219 10.35 21.52 25.35
C LEU A 219 10.99 22.92 25.46
N HIS A 220 10.72 23.79 24.51
CA HIS A 220 11.27 25.18 24.44
C HIS A 220 10.19 26.24 24.63
N ALA A 221 8.93 25.87 24.85
CA ALA A 221 7.81 26.74 25.20
C ALA A 221 7.47 26.65 26.68
#